data_bbeb034cef39f566e116bf10e6639255
#
_entry.id   bbeb034cef39f566e116bf10e6639255
#
_cell.length_a   1.000
_cell.length_b   1.000
_cell.length_c   1.000
_cell.angle_alpha   90.00
_cell.angle_beta   90.00
_cell.angle_gamma   90.00
#
_symmetry.space_group_name_H-M   'P 1'
#
loop_
_entity.id
_entity.type
_entity.pdbx_description
1 polymer ?
#
loop_
_entity_poly.entity_id
_entity_poly.type
_entity_poly.pdbx_seq_one_letter_code
_entity_poly.pdbx_strand_id
1 'polypeptide(L)'
;ESIKMLEGTVDIYLPDIKYFSSELSLKYSGASDYFDYASEAVLEMYRQTGNNIYDDNGIMKSGVIIRHMIMPSHKEDSYKVLDWIRDNIGTEACVSLLSQYTPAYNAEKYKEINRKLMSLEYTRVIEHFFDIGLKNGFMQEKSSAESKYTPIFDLSGL
;
A
#
# COMPACT_ATOMS: atom_id res chain seq x y z
N GLU A 1 13.04 -13.91 -6.07
CA GLU A 1 14.16 -13.95 -7.05
C GLU A 1 14.18 -12.75 -8.00
N SER A 2 13.05 -12.36 -8.61
CA SER A 2 12.99 -11.27 -9.60
C SER A 2 13.49 -9.92 -9.06
N ILE A 3 13.16 -9.57 -7.80
CA ILE A 3 13.60 -8.29 -7.20
C ILE A 3 15.13 -8.26 -7.00
N LYS A 4 15.74 -9.40 -6.67
CA LYS A 4 17.20 -9.47 -6.51
C LYS A 4 17.96 -9.15 -7.80
N MET A 5 17.36 -9.41 -8.96
CA MET A 5 17.94 -9.07 -10.27
C MET A 5 17.95 -7.56 -10.54
N LEU A 6 17.21 -6.77 -9.78
CA LEU A 6 17.12 -5.31 -9.92
C LEU A 6 18.13 -4.56 -9.04
N GLU A 7 18.93 -5.29 -8.25
CA GLU A 7 19.93 -4.68 -7.36
C GLU A 7 20.90 -3.78 -8.14
N GLY A 8 21.07 -2.56 -7.64
CA GLY A 8 21.92 -1.56 -8.29
C GLY A 8 21.32 -0.90 -9.55
N THR A 9 20.08 -1.24 -9.94
CA THR A 9 19.42 -0.67 -11.12
C THR A 9 18.26 0.26 -10.73
N VAL A 10 17.59 -0.01 -9.61
CA VAL A 10 16.43 0.74 -9.15
C VAL A 10 16.82 1.61 -7.96
N ASP A 11 16.60 2.92 -8.09
CA ASP A 11 16.85 3.89 -7.01
C ASP A 11 15.68 3.98 -6.05
N ILE A 12 14.44 3.93 -6.53
CA ILE A 12 13.23 4.09 -5.71
C ILE A 12 12.23 2.98 -6.02
N TYR A 13 11.83 2.24 -4.99
CA TYR A 13 10.78 1.24 -5.09
C TYR A 13 9.44 1.78 -4.56
N LEU A 14 8.34 1.42 -5.23
CA LEU A 14 6.98 1.77 -4.84
C LEU A 14 6.09 0.50 -4.71
N PRO A 15 6.39 -0.40 -3.75
CA PRO A 15 5.60 -1.62 -3.58
C PRO A 15 4.21 -1.32 -3.02
N ASP A 16 3.23 -2.15 -3.43
CA ASP A 16 1.90 -2.17 -2.81
C ASP A 16 1.81 -3.29 -1.77
N ILE A 17 1.36 -2.98 -0.56
CA ILE A 17 0.85 -3.96 0.41
C ILE A 17 -0.65 -3.73 0.58
N LYS A 18 -1.47 -4.66 0.09
CA LYS A 18 -2.93 -4.52 0.08
C LYS A 18 -3.62 -5.25 1.21
N TYR A 19 -3.11 -6.42 1.61
CA TYR A 19 -3.68 -7.29 2.63
C TYR A 19 -2.59 -7.77 3.58
N PHE A 20 -2.94 -7.88 4.85
CA PHE A 20 -2.18 -8.65 5.84
C PHE A 20 -2.78 -10.06 5.98
N SER A 21 -4.11 -10.16 5.99
CA SER A 21 -4.84 -11.41 6.20
C SER A 21 -4.83 -12.30 4.96
N SER A 22 -4.40 -13.56 5.11
CA SER A 22 -4.50 -14.59 4.08
C SER A 22 -5.95 -14.90 3.69
N GLU A 23 -6.90 -14.75 4.62
CA GLU A 23 -8.33 -14.92 4.35
C GLU A 23 -8.85 -13.84 3.40
N LEU A 24 -8.49 -12.57 3.65
CA LEU A 24 -8.91 -11.45 2.79
C LEU A 24 -8.25 -11.52 1.41
N SER A 25 -6.96 -11.82 1.36
CA SER A 25 -6.25 -11.95 0.08
C SER A 25 -6.76 -13.12 -0.76
N LEU A 26 -7.08 -14.25 -0.13
CA LEU A 26 -7.74 -15.37 -0.79
C LEU A 26 -9.14 -14.97 -1.30
N LYS A 27 -9.95 -14.35 -0.44
CA LYS A 27 -11.33 -13.96 -0.74
C LYS A 27 -11.44 -12.99 -1.93
N TYR A 28 -10.59 -11.96 -1.96
CA TYR A 28 -10.72 -10.87 -2.94
C TYR A 28 -9.77 -10.97 -4.13
N SER A 29 -8.68 -11.73 -3.99
CA SER A 29 -7.64 -11.82 -5.02
C SER A 29 -7.21 -13.25 -5.36
N GLY A 30 -7.75 -14.27 -4.69
CA GLY A 30 -7.43 -15.67 -4.95
C GLY A 30 -6.03 -16.12 -4.54
N ALA A 31 -5.33 -15.33 -3.70
CA ALA A 31 -3.92 -15.56 -3.31
C ALA A 31 -3.77 -15.58 -1.80
N SER A 32 -3.81 -16.76 -1.18
CA SER A 32 -3.71 -16.92 0.28
C SER A 32 -2.33 -16.57 0.85
N ASP A 33 -1.30 -16.67 0.04
CA ASP A 33 0.11 -16.44 0.37
C ASP A 33 0.61 -15.04 -0.04
N TYR A 34 -0.33 -14.14 -0.38
CA TYR A 34 -0.01 -12.78 -0.85
C TYR A 34 0.91 -12.01 0.09
N PHE A 35 0.59 -12.02 1.39
CA PHE A 35 1.34 -11.22 2.37
C PHE A 35 2.76 -11.74 2.57
N ASP A 36 2.95 -13.05 2.52
CA ASP A 36 4.27 -13.65 2.66
C ASP A 36 5.22 -13.15 1.56
N TYR A 37 4.78 -13.20 0.31
CA TYR A 37 5.58 -12.69 -0.81
C TYR A 37 5.71 -11.17 -0.83
N ALA A 38 4.64 -10.44 -0.50
CA ALA A 38 4.67 -8.98 -0.49
C ALA A 38 5.62 -8.45 0.59
N SER A 39 5.60 -9.04 1.78
CA SER A 39 6.46 -8.66 2.90
C SER A 39 7.93 -8.98 2.63
N GLU A 40 8.24 -10.18 2.11
CA GLU A 40 9.60 -10.54 1.68
C GLU A 40 10.12 -9.60 0.59
N ALA A 41 9.26 -9.24 -0.37
CA ALA A 41 9.62 -8.33 -1.44
C ALA A 41 9.98 -6.94 -0.91
N VAL A 42 9.20 -6.40 0.02
CA VAL A 42 9.46 -5.09 0.64
C VAL A 42 10.75 -5.11 1.44
N LEU A 43 11.00 -6.16 2.22
CA LEU A 43 12.25 -6.30 2.98
C LEU A 43 13.47 -6.36 2.05
N GLU A 44 13.37 -7.08 0.92
CA GLU A 44 14.44 -7.12 -0.08
C GLU A 44 14.67 -5.76 -0.73
N MET A 45 13.60 -4.98 -1.03
CA MET A 45 13.72 -3.63 -1.56
C MET A 45 14.46 -2.69 -0.57
N TYR A 46 14.12 -2.77 0.72
CA TYR A 46 14.83 -2.02 1.77
C TYR A 46 16.29 -2.48 1.92
N ARG A 47 16.57 -3.79 1.78
CA ARG A 47 17.94 -4.30 1.78
C ARG A 47 18.78 -3.67 0.67
N GLN A 48 18.18 -3.45 -0.51
CA GLN A 48 18.89 -2.92 -1.68
C GLN A 48 19.11 -1.41 -1.60
N THR A 49 18.13 -0.65 -1.16
CA THR A 49 18.18 0.82 -1.16
C THR A 49 18.63 1.44 0.17
N GLY A 50 18.48 0.69 1.27
CA GLY A 50 18.70 1.23 2.61
C GLY A 50 17.64 2.24 3.04
N ASN A 51 18.03 3.18 3.90
CA ASN A 51 17.16 4.26 4.35
C ASN A 51 16.85 5.24 3.21
N ASN A 52 15.68 5.87 3.29
CA ASN A 52 15.27 6.86 2.32
C ASN A 52 16.20 8.07 2.31
N ILE A 53 16.70 8.44 1.13
CA ILE A 53 17.61 9.56 0.90
C ILE A 53 16.87 10.63 0.11
N TYR A 54 16.95 11.87 0.58
CA TYR A 54 16.33 13.03 -0.04
C TYR A 54 17.41 14.07 -0.40
N ASP A 55 17.18 14.86 -1.46
CA ASP A 55 18.01 16.00 -1.78
C ASP A 55 17.63 17.24 -0.95
N ASP A 56 18.35 18.34 -1.15
CA ASP A 56 18.15 19.62 -0.45
C ASP A 56 16.76 20.25 -0.70
N ASN A 57 16.04 19.79 -1.74
CA ASN A 57 14.68 20.21 -2.05
C ASN A 57 13.61 19.27 -1.50
N GLY A 58 14.00 18.24 -0.73
CA GLY A 58 13.10 17.24 -0.19
C GLY A 58 12.61 16.20 -1.23
N ILE A 59 13.27 16.08 -2.38
CA ILE A 59 12.95 15.10 -3.40
C ILE A 59 13.69 13.80 -3.10
N MET A 60 12.96 12.69 -3.01
CA MET A 60 13.56 11.37 -2.78
C MET A 60 14.48 10.99 -3.93
N LYS A 61 15.68 10.54 -3.59
CA LYS A 61 16.71 10.06 -4.54
C LYS A 61 16.90 8.56 -4.48
N SER A 62 16.71 7.97 -3.31
CA SER A 62 16.79 6.52 -3.13
C SER A 62 15.91 6.11 -1.96
N GLY A 63 15.35 4.91 -2.04
CA GLY A 63 14.57 4.34 -0.93
C GLY A 63 13.33 3.57 -1.36
N VAL A 64 12.41 3.43 -0.39
CA VAL A 64 11.14 2.71 -0.59
C VAL A 64 9.99 3.56 -0.10
N ILE A 65 8.94 3.68 -0.93
CA ILE A 65 7.63 4.24 -0.54
C ILE A 65 6.62 3.10 -0.56
N ILE A 66 6.22 2.60 0.60
CA ILE A 66 5.23 1.53 0.70
C ILE A 66 3.86 2.14 0.46
N ARG A 67 3.13 1.66 -0.55
CA ARG A 67 1.76 2.08 -0.81
C ARG A 67 0.80 1.09 -0.19
N HIS A 68 -0.16 1.61 0.59
CA HIS A 68 -1.23 0.80 1.19
C HIS A 68 -2.59 1.38 0.83
N MET A 69 -3.41 0.59 0.11
CA MET A 69 -4.78 0.96 -0.21
C MET A 69 -5.70 0.46 0.90
N ILE A 70 -6.35 1.40 1.59
CA ILE A 70 -7.30 1.08 2.65
C ILE A 70 -8.60 0.57 2.01
N MET A 71 -8.99 -0.64 2.39
CA MET A 71 -10.22 -1.25 1.88
C MET A 71 -11.42 -0.98 2.79
N PRO A 72 -12.62 -0.73 2.22
CA PRO A 72 -13.83 -0.59 2.99
C PRO A 72 -14.08 -1.79 3.91
N SER A 73 -14.54 -1.56 5.13
CA SER A 73 -14.82 -2.57 6.17
C SER A 73 -13.63 -3.32 6.75
N HIS A 74 -12.41 -3.05 6.28
CA HIS A 74 -11.21 -3.81 6.67
C HIS A 74 -10.10 -2.95 7.29
N LYS A 75 -10.46 -1.92 8.06
CA LYS A 75 -9.49 -1.04 8.72
C LYS A 75 -8.56 -1.79 9.69
N GLU A 76 -9.04 -2.87 10.32
CA GLU A 76 -8.25 -3.71 11.22
C GLU A 76 -7.13 -4.46 10.47
N ASP A 77 -7.35 -4.82 9.21
CA ASP A 77 -6.31 -5.39 8.36
C ASP A 77 -5.25 -4.35 8.00
N SER A 78 -5.68 -3.10 7.74
CA SER A 78 -4.78 -1.97 7.56
C SER A 78 -3.92 -1.70 8.79
N TYR A 79 -4.48 -1.80 10.00
CA TYR A 79 -3.70 -1.67 11.24
C TYR A 79 -2.58 -2.70 11.31
N LYS A 80 -2.87 -3.97 10.99
CA LYS A 80 -1.86 -5.04 10.99
C LYS A 80 -0.76 -4.82 9.94
N VAL A 81 -1.11 -4.27 8.76
CA VAL A 81 -0.11 -3.86 7.76
C VAL A 81 0.81 -2.79 8.33
N LEU A 82 0.24 -1.76 8.97
CA LEU A 82 1.00 -0.65 9.54
C LEU A 82 1.87 -1.11 10.72
N ASP A 83 1.33 -1.97 11.60
CA ASP A 83 2.08 -2.56 12.70
C ASP A 83 3.27 -3.37 12.18
N TRP A 84 3.06 -4.18 11.14
CA TRP A 84 4.14 -4.94 10.51
C TRP A 84 5.23 -4.02 9.93
N ILE A 85 4.84 -2.92 9.26
CA ILE A 85 5.79 -1.94 8.73
C ILE A 85 6.63 -1.35 9.87
N ARG A 86 5.99 -0.90 10.96
CA ARG A 86 6.70 -0.38 12.14
C ARG A 86 7.69 -1.39 12.71
N ASP A 87 7.26 -2.66 12.85
CA ASP A 87 8.03 -3.67 13.58
C ASP A 87 9.20 -4.22 12.75
N ASN A 88 9.08 -4.23 11.42
CA ASN A 88 10.09 -4.85 10.55
C ASN A 88 10.98 -3.82 9.82
N ILE A 89 10.48 -2.59 9.62
CA ILE A 89 11.21 -1.54 8.90
C ILE A 89 11.54 -0.38 9.85
N GLY A 90 10.64 -0.04 10.75
CA GLY A 90 10.83 1.03 11.73
C GLY A 90 9.93 2.24 11.48
N THR A 91 9.95 3.16 12.44
CA THR A 91 9.11 4.37 12.43
C THR A 91 9.48 5.40 11.36
N GLU A 92 10.67 5.27 10.76
CA GLU A 92 11.12 6.13 9.65
C GLU A 92 10.66 5.64 8.27
N ALA A 93 9.91 4.53 8.19
CA ALA A 93 9.34 4.04 6.95
C ALA A 93 8.46 5.10 6.28
N CYS A 94 8.59 5.25 4.96
CA CYS A 94 7.73 6.13 4.18
C CYS A 94 6.53 5.34 3.65
N VAL A 95 5.31 5.73 4.07
CA VAL A 95 4.08 5.02 3.73
C VAL A 95 3.10 5.94 3.03
N SER A 96 2.59 5.54 1.87
CA SER A 96 1.52 6.23 1.17
C SER A 96 0.17 5.55 1.45
N LEU A 97 -0.70 6.21 2.24
CA LEU A 97 -2.04 5.73 2.54
C LEU A 97 -3.02 6.20 1.47
N LEU A 98 -3.57 5.24 0.71
CA LEU A 98 -4.44 5.49 -0.43
C LEU A 98 -5.91 5.36 -0.03
N SER A 99 -6.70 6.43 -0.27
CA SER A 99 -8.15 6.47 0.00
C SER A 99 -9.00 6.21 -1.27
N GLN A 100 -8.37 6.05 -2.41
CA GLN A 100 -9.04 6.04 -3.73
C GLN A 100 -9.61 4.66 -4.13
N TYR A 101 -9.99 3.83 -3.16
CA TYR A 101 -10.63 2.56 -3.48
C TYR A 101 -11.92 2.79 -4.28
N THR A 102 -12.01 2.14 -5.43
CA THR A 102 -13.22 2.10 -6.27
C THR A 102 -13.59 0.65 -6.53
N PRO A 103 -14.85 0.24 -6.23
CA PRO A 103 -15.31 -1.10 -6.56
C PRO A 103 -15.15 -1.39 -8.05
N ALA A 104 -14.53 -2.52 -8.39
CA ALA A 104 -14.34 -2.96 -9.76
C ALA A 104 -14.40 -4.48 -9.86
N TYR A 105 -14.62 -5.02 -11.05
CA TYR A 105 -14.66 -6.45 -11.35
C TYR A 105 -15.60 -7.23 -10.42
N ASN A 106 -15.07 -8.16 -9.66
CA ASN A 106 -15.82 -9.03 -8.75
C ASN A 106 -16.26 -8.36 -7.44
N ALA A 107 -15.94 -7.06 -7.21
CA ALA A 107 -16.30 -6.38 -5.98
C ALA A 107 -17.82 -6.37 -5.72
N GLU A 108 -18.65 -6.40 -6.78
CA GLU A 108 -20.12 -6.48 -6.69
C GLU A 108 -20.63 -7.72 -5.94
N LYS A 109 -19.81 -8.79 -5.90
CA LYS A 109 -20.13 -10.03 -5.18
C LYS A 109 -19.99 -9.90 -3.66
N TYR A 110 -19.34 -8.83 -3.18
CA TYR A 110 -18.98 -8.63 -1.79
C TYR A 110 -19.50 -7.28 -1.29
N LYS A 111 -20.66 -7.26 -0.65
CA LYS A 111 -21.36 -6.05 -0.22
C LYS A 111 -20.48 -5.10 0.61
N GLU A 112 -19.60 -5.66 1.43
CA GLU A 112 -18.72 -4.93 2.35
C GLU A 112 -17.69 -4.07 1.60
N ILE A 113 -17.24 -4.51 0.42
CA ILE A 113 -16.29 -3.76 -0.42
C ILE A 113 -16.92 -3.18 -1.69
N ASN A 114 -18.21 -3.46 -1.97
CA ASN A 114 -18.90 -2.87 -3.11
C ASN A 114 -19.38 -1.44 -2.81
N ARG A 115 -18.51 -0.62 -2.28
CA ARG A 115 -18.72 0.79 -1.95
C ARG A 115 -17.39 1.53 -1.88
N LYS A 116 -17.45 2.84 -1.94
CA LYS A 116 -16.27 3.69 -1.66
C LYS A 116 -15.89 3.61 -0.17
N LEU A 117 -14.64 3.90 0.11
CA LEU A 117 -14.12 4.04 1.47
C LEU A 117 -14.82 5.21 2.18
N MET A 118 -15.30 4.99 3.39
CA MET A 118 -15.86 6.06 4.23
C MET A 118 -14.76 6.90 4.85
N SER A 119 -15.05 8.17 5.04
CA SER A 119 -14.11 9.11 5.68
C SER A 119 -13.65 8.66 7.05
N LEU A 120 -14.58 8.11 7.85
CA LEU A 120 -14.27 7.62 9.19
C LEU A 120 -13.30 6.44 9.16
N GLU A 121 -13.45 5.52 8.21
CA GLU A 121 -12.53 4.38 8.05
C GLU A 121 -11.12 4.88 7.73
N TYR A 122 -11.01 5.82 6.79
CA TYR A 122 -9.73 6.44 6.42
C TYR A 122 -9.09 7.17 7.60
N THR A 123 -9.85 8.02 8.30
CA THR A 123 -9.37 8.78 9.45
C THR A 123 -8.84 7.85 10.54
N ARG A 124 -9.54 6.76 10.84
CA ARG A 124 -9.10 5.79 11.85
C ARG A 124 -7.77 5.10 11.50
N VAL A 125 -7.52 4.84 10.21
CA VAL A 125 -6.24 4.27 9.79
C VAL A 125 -5.11 5.32 9.90
N ILE A 126 -5.39 6.59 9.58
CA ILE A 126 -4.43 7.68 9.77
C ILE A 126 -4.13 7.89 11.26
N GLU A 127 -5.13 7.88 12.13
CA GLU A 127 -4.95 7.97 13.59
C GLU A 127 -4.01 6.85 14.05
N HIS A 128 -4.29 5.61 13.67
CA HIS A 128 -3.45 4.46 14.02
C HIS A 128 -2.00 4.63 13.51
N PHE A 129 -1.81 5.10 12.28
CA PHE A 129 -0.48 5.37 11.71
C PHE A 129 0.35 6.28 12.63
N PHE A 130 -0.23 7.38 13.13
CA PHE A 130 0.47 8.29 14.03
C PHE A 130 0.62 7.72 15.44
N ASP A 131 -0.41 7.04 15.96
CA ASP A 131 -0.41 6.46 17.31
C ASP A 131 0.70 5.42 17.50
N ILE A 132 1.03 4.66 16.45
CA ILE A 132 2.12 3.67 16.50
C ILE A 132 3.51 4.28 16.20
N GLY A 133 3.60 5.60 16.00
CA GLY A 133 4.85 6.34 15.84
C GLY A 133 5.37 6.45 14.41
N LEU A 134 4.64 6.00 13.40
CA LEU A 134 4.96 6.30 12.00
C LEU A 134 4.72 7.79 11.74
N LYS A 135 5.58 8.44 10.96
CA LYS A 135 5.52 9.91 10.76
C LYS A 135 5.83 10.35 9.34
N ASN A 136 6.44 9.48 8.54
CA ASN A 136 6.81 9.80 7.17
C ASN A 136 5.80 9.16 6.21
N GLY A 137 5.11 9.98 5.43
CA GLY A 137 4.17 9.42 4.46
C GLY A 137 3.32 10.43 3.72
N PHE A 138 2.58 9.90 2.77
CA PHE A 138 1.65 10.66 1.95
C PHE A 138 0.23 10.24 2.29
N MET A 139 -0.60 11.23 2.68
CA MET A 139 -2.01 11.05 2.95
C MET A 139 -2.80 11.69 1.80
N GLN A 140 -3.64 10.90 1.13
CA GLN A 140 -4.44 11.44 0.03
C GLN A 140 -5.60 12.27 0.55
N GLU A 141 -5.80 13.45 -0.05
CA GLU A 141 -7.01 14.20 0.16
C GLU A 141 -8.20 13.53 -0.54
N LYS A 142 -9.40 13.68 0.03
CA LYS A 142 -10.65 13.04 -0.45
C LYS A 142 -11.04 13.40 -1.88
N SER A 143 -10.55 14.52 -2.42
CA SER A 143 -10.84 15.01 -3.76
C SER A 143 -10.23 14.15 -4.88
N SER A 144 -9.26 13.28 -4.56
CA SER A 144 -8.56 12.45 -5.56
C SER A 144 -9.28 11.15 -5.94
N ALA A 145 -10.39 10.80 -5.28
CA ALA A 145 -11.15 9.57 -5.53
C ALA A 145 -12.18 9.73 -6.66
N GLU A 146 -11.77 10.23 -7.82
CA GLU A 146 -12.62 10.25 -9.02
C GLU A 146 -12.30 9.06 -9.93
N SER A 147 -13.35 8.36 -10.40
CA SER A 147 -13.26 7.26 -11.37
C SER A 147 -12.56 7.66 -12.69
N LYS A 148 -12.39 8.96 -12.92
CA LYS A 148 -11.69 9.57 -14.05
C LYS A 148 -10.23 9.10 -14.21
N TYR A 149 -9.59 8.64 -13.14
CA TYR A 149 -8.20 8.18 -13.16
C TYR A 149 -8.05 6.65 -13.23
N THR A 150 -9.16 5.91 -13.34
CA THR A 150 -9.12 4.46 -13.55
C THR A 150 -9.05 4.20 -15.05
N PRO A 151 -7.94 3.69 -15.61
CA PRO A 151 -7.88 3.35 -17.02
C PRO A 151 -8.89 2.25 -17.35
N ILE A 152 -9.52 2.37 -18.51
CA ILE A 152 -10.34 1.27 -19.08
C ILE A 152 -9.35 0.23 -19.58
N PHE A 153 -9.28 -0.91 -18.90
CA PHE A 153 -8.50 -2.06 -19.37
C PHE A 153 -9.35 -2.88 -20.35
N ASP A 154 -9.42 -2.42 -21.60
CA ASP A 154 -10.19 -3.07 -22.67
C ASP A 154 -9.33 -3.89 -23.63
N LEU A 155 -8.02 -4.03 -23.34
CA LEU A 155 -7.03 -4.70 -24.18
C LEU A 155 -6.91 -4.10 -25.60
N SER A 156 -7.46 -2.93 -25.86
CA SER A 156 -7.28 -2.23 -27.12
C SER A 156 -5.87 -1.65 -27.18
N GLY A 157 -4.99 -2.32 -27.91
CA GLY A 157 -3.61 -1.89 -28.10
C GLY A 157 -2.55 -2.96 -27.84
N LEU A 158 -2.96 -4.23 -27.69
CA LEU A 158 -2.06 -5.38 -27.77
C LEU A 158 -2.03 -5.92 -29.20
#